data_f61e017f39df776c4a6a3bddfa90aa85
#
_entry.id   f61e017f39df776c4a6a3bddfa90aa85
#
_cell.length_a   1.000
_cell.length_b   1.000
_cell.length_c   1.000
_cell.angle_alpha   90.00
_cell.angle_beta   90.00
_cell.angle_gamma   90.00
#
_symmetry.space_group_name_H-M   'P 1'
#
loop_
_entity.id
_entity.type
_entity.pdbx_description
1 polymer ?
#
loop_
_entity_poly.entity_id
_entity_poly.type
_entity_poly.pdbx_seq_one_letter_code
_entity_poly.pdbx_strand_id
1 'polypeptide(L)' 'MLVLTRLKGQKLYIGDNITVTVVDSRHGKTRLGIDAPDHIHIEREELRAKNKKDQSK' A
#
# COMPACT_ATOMS: atom_id res chain seq x y z
N MET A 1 8.44 -8.73 11.05
CA MET A 1 7.62 -8.32 9.91
C MET A 1 6.63 -9.41 9.56
N LEU A 2 5.43 -9.05 9.24
CA LEU A 2 4.43 -10.03 8.85
C LEU A 2 4.46 -10.17 7.33
N VAL A 3 4.51 -11.39 6.85
CA VAL A 3 4.53 -11.65 5.41
C VAL A 3 3.32 -12.51 5.08
N LEU A 4 2.55 -12.09 4.09
CA LEU A 4 1.34 -12.79 3.71
C LEU A 4 1.33 -13.05 2.22
N THR A 5 0.57 -14.06 1.81
CA THR A 5 0.33 -14.31 0.40
C THR A 5 -1.12 -14.01 0.12
N ARG A 6 -1.39 -13.11 -0.83
CA ARG A 6 -2.75 -12.82 -1.25
C ARG A 6 -2.84 -12.96 -2.76
N LEU A 7 -3.94 -13.48 -3.22
CA LEU A 7 -4.15 -13.67 -4.65
C LEU A 7 -4.98 -12.54 -5.20
N LYS A 8 -5.03 -12.40 -6.51
CA LYS A 8 -5.79 -11.36 -7.15
C LYS A 8 -7.22 -11.37 -6.64
N GLY A 9 -7.71 -10.23 -6.32
CA GLY A 9 -9.07 -10.06 -5.81
C GLY A 9 -9.22 -10.23 -4.31
N GLN A 10 -8.17 -10.67 -3.64
CA GLN A 10 -8.25 -10.86 -2.21
C GLN A 10 -7.83 -9.61 -1.47
N LYS A 11 -8.28 -9.49 -0.25
CA LYS A 11 -8.03 -8.30 0.55
C LYS A 11 -7.35 -8.63 1.84
N LEU A 12 -6.82 -7.62 2.48
CA LEU A 12 -6.39 -7.75 3.85
C LEU A 12 -6.76 -6.48 4.57
N TYR A 13 -6.94 -6.55 5.86
CA TYR A 13 -7.34 -5.39 6.64
C TYR A 13 -6.25 -5.02 7.63
N ILE A 14 -6.03 -3.74 7.79
CA ILE A 14 -5.05 -3.24 8.73
C ILE A 14 -5.82 -2.35 9.69
N GLY A 15 -5.94 -2.76 10.91
CA GLY A 15 -6.75 -2.06 11.88
C GLY A 15 -8.21 -2.15 11.48
N ASP A 16 -8.99 -1.14 11.78
CA ASP A 16 -10.40 -1.16 11.50
C ASP A 16 -10.78 -0.40 10.24
N ASN A 17 -9.90 0.38 9.74
CA ASN A 17 -10.29 1.29 8.67
C ASN A 17 -9.37 1.33 7.44
N ILE A 18 -8.44 0.42 7.34
CA ILE A 18 -7.58 0.37 6.16
C ILE A 18 -7.77 -0.97 5.48
N THR A 19 -8.06 -0.95 4.21
CA THR A 19 -8.27 -2.17 3.43
C THR A 19 -7.31 -2.15 2.25
N VAL A 20 -6.59 -3.25 2.05
CA VAL A 20 -5.69 -3.36 0.92
C VAL A 20 -6.22 -4.50 0.04
N THR A 21 -6.41 -4.24 -1.24
CA THR A 21 -6.95 -5.22 -2.17
C THR A 21 -5.92 -5.47 -3.26
N VAL A 22 -5.71 -6.72 -3.62
CA VAL A 22 -4.83 -7.03 -4.74
C VAL A 22 -5.68 -6.90 -5.99
N VAL A 23 -5.50 -5.81 -6.71
CA VAL A 23 -6.28 -5.50 -7.88
C VAL A 23 -5.83 -6.37 -9.05
N ASP A 24 -4.54 -6.57 -9.18
CA ASP A 24 -4.01 -7.35 -10.28
C ASP A 24 -2.62 -7.83 -9.90
N SER A 25 -2.22 -8.97 -10.42
CA SER A 25 -0.90 -9.49 -10.15
C SER A 25 -0.48 -10.32 -11.36
N ARG A 26 0.49 -9.84 -12.11
CA ARG A 26 0.99 -10.56 -13.26
C ARG A 26 2.39 -10.12 -13.64
N HIS A 27 3.15 -11.04 -14.19
CA HIS A 27 4.48 -10.76 -14.70
C HIS A 27 5.37 -9.96 -13.73
N GLY A 28 5.31 -10.34 -12.48
CA GLY A 28 6.15 -9.69 -11.49
C GLY A 28 5.65 -8.31 -11.05
N LYS A 29 4.51 -7.87 -11.57
CA LYS A 29 3.95 -6.60 -11.18
C LYS A 29 2.66 -6.84 -10.41
N THR A 30 2.53 -6.18 -9.28
CA THR A 30 1.34 -6.31 -8.45
C THR A 30 0.74 -4.94 -8.24
N ARG A 31 -0.55 -4.83 -8.50
CA ARG A 31 -1.25 -3.58 -8.28
C ARG A 31 -2.11 -3.72 -7.06
N LEU A 32 -2.01 -2.76 -6.18
CA LEU A 32 -2.76 -2.78 -4.93
C LEU A 32 -3.70 -1.59 -4.87
N GLY A 33 -4.89 -1.84 -4.38
CA GLY A 33 -5.85 -0.79 -4.12
C GLY A 33 -5.89 -0.58 -2.63
N ILE A 34 -5.67 0.61 -2.16
CA ILE A 34 -5.64 0.90 -0.74
C ILE A 34 -6.73 1.87 -0.39
N ASP A 35 -7.58 1.47 0.55
CA ASP A 35 -8.68 2.29 0.99
C ASP A 35 -8.37 2.66 2.43
N ALA A 36 -8.19 3.91 2.70
CA ALA A 36 -7.83 4.39 4.02
C ALA A 36 -8.42 5.78 4.28
N PRO A 37 -8.53 6.18 5.54
CA PRO A 37 -9.08 7.48 5.87
C PRO A 37 -8.13 8.56 5.38
N ASP A 38 -8.64 9.75 5.17
CA ASP A 38 -7.86 10.87 4.67
C ASP A 38 -6.66 11.24 5.53
N HIS A 39 -6.72 10.99 6.81
CA HIS A 39 -5.62 11.38 7.67
C HIS A 39 -4.44 10.41 7.59
N ILE A 40 -4.60 9.30 6.86
CA ILE A 40 -3.53 8.35 6.71
C ILE A 40 -2.80 8.66 5.42
N HIS A 41 -1.53 8.93 5.53
CA HIS A 41 -0.73 9.26 4.37
C HIS A 41 -0.18 7.97 3.76
N ILE A 42 -0.44 7.76 2.48
CA ILE A 42 0.01 6.56 1.78
C ILE A 42 0.99 7.00 0.70
N GLU A 43 2.20 6.45 0.75
CA GLU A 43 3.14 6.80 -0.29
C GLU A 43 3.99 5.60 -0.69
N ARG A 44 4.43 5.58 -1.93
CA ARG A 44 5.26 4.52 -2.42
C ARG A 44 6.64 4.71 -1.89
N GLU A 45 7.40 3.64 -1.84
CA GLU A 45 8.74 3.68 -1.36
C GLU A 45 9.60 4.71 -2.07
N GLU A 46 9.54 4.77 -3.36
CA GLU A 46 10.37 5.71 -4.10
C GLU A 46 10.00 7.16 -3.77
N LEU A 47 8.74 7.40 -3.45
CA LEU A 47 8.35 8.76 -3.12
C LEU A 47 8.76 9.09 -1.71
N ARG A 48 8.83 8.09 -0.85
CA ARG A 48 9.24 8.34 0.52
C ARG A 48 10.71 8.76 0.55
N ALA A 49 11.53 8.13 -0.26
CA ALA A 49 12.94 8.46 -0.29
C ALA A 49 13.09 9.89 -0.77
N LYS A 50 12.25 10.30 -1.73
CA LYS A 50 12.34 11.62 -2.25
C LYS A 50 11.81 12.61 -1.25
N ASN A 51 10.75 12.29 -0.58
CA ASN A 51 10.17 13.18 0.39
C ASN A 51 11.08 13.36 1.58
N LYS A 52 11.88 12.39 1.87
CA LYS A 52 12.72 12.49 2.96
C LYS A 52 13.69 13.57 2.73
N LYS A 53 14.04 13.86 1.52
CA LYS A 53 14.95 14.87 1.26
C LYS A 53 14.26 16.13 1.36
N ASP A 54 13.05 16.21 0.97
CA ASP A 54 12.30 17.43 0.96
C ASP A 54 11.62 17.52 2.22
N GLN A 55 11.76 16.60 3.06
CA GLN A 55 11.03 16.53 4.17
C GLN A 55 11.18 17.53 5.04
N SER A 56 12.03 18.13 4.85
CA SER A 56 12.11 19.16 5.61
C SER A 56 10.84 19.86 5.52
N LYS A 57 10.00 19.52 4.75
CA LYS A 57 8.78 20.24 4.72
C LYS A 57 7.84 19.77 5.80
#